data_3bb31bffc4b6aa9dfd86483523c2ad71
#
_entry.id   3bb31bffc4b6aa9dfd86483523c2ad71
#
_cell.length_a   1.000
_cell.length_b   1.000
_cell.length_c   1.000
_cell.angle_alpha   90.00
_cell.angle_beta   90.00
_cell.angle_gamma   90.00
#
_symmetry.space_group_name_H-M   'P 1'
#
loop_
_entity.id
_entity.type
_entity.pdbx_description
1 polymer ?
#
loop_
_entity_poly.entity_id
_entity_poly.type
_entity_poly.pdbx_seq_one_letter_code
_entity_poly.pdbx_strand_id
1 'polypeptide(L)'
;MFKQNFKNDVVEIRGQKIGLGESKLIKIPIDRLPTGTLIEIPIYVFNGKTLGPTILLQGGLHGDEVNSIELVRRMLIDKSYKIHRGCVIVVPLLNVFGFLNMSRDMHGKDVNRSFPGSKTGSLASRMAYYLMEEITNNVDFAIDFHTGGEQRNNFPQIRYTPEDGIGFELAKIFNAPFMFSSKLIPKSFRNQCFKNNIPVIVYEGGESLRLEENAIQHGIDGTLRVLKHFNMIHRNVEVSKNPTSIHINKRNWIRAKVAGLFTSTVKNGEKVEKGQTLGHIMDTYGETNFTIKSPSNGYIIAKNNFPIINMGDALFHLGNP
;
A
#
# COMPACT_ATOMS: atom_id res chain seq x y z
N MET A 1 6.55 12.81 -18.16
CA MET A 1 7.62 12.02 -18.83
C MET A 1 8.61 11.59 -17.75
N PHE A 2 8.92 10.30 -17.64
CA PHE A 2 9.91 9.82 -16.66
C PHE A 2 11.27 10.43 -16.94
N LYS A 3 12.06 10.73 -15.88
CA LYS A 3 13.43 11.22 -16.04
C LYS A 3 14.24 10.26 -16.91
N GLN A 4 15.04 10.78 -17.83
CA GLN A 4 15.95 9.96 -18.66
C GLN A 4 17.35 9.81 -18.06
N ASN A 5 17.72 10.66 -17.09
CA ASN A 5 19.03 10.63 -16.43
C ASN A 5 18.92 10.02 -15.04
N PHE A 6 19.04 8.71 -14.96
CA PHE A 6 19.08 7.96 -13.71
C PHE A 6 20.52 7.98 -13.12
N LYS A 7 20.59 8.04 -11.79
CA LYS A 7 21.86 8.13 -11.04
C LYS A 7 21.90 7.05 -9.96
N ASN A 8 21.98 5.79 -10.39
CA ASN A 8 22.14 4.66 -9.49
C ASN A 8 23.48 3.95 -9.65
N ASP A 9 24.50 4.64 -10.20
CA ASP A 9 25.87 4.15 -10.25
C ASP A 9 26.38 3.77 -8.87
N VAL A 10 26.08 4.59 -7.85
CA VAL A 10 26.26 4.28 -6.44
C VAL A 10 25.02 4.73 -5.66
N VAL A 11 24.37 3.80 -4.98
CA VAL A 11 23.31 4.09 -4.02
C VAL A 11 23.92 4.13 -2.63
N GLU A 12 23.73 5.21 -1.88
CA GLU A 12 24.27 5.35 -0.54
C GLU A 12 23.15 5.43 0.50
N ILE A 13 23.18 4.55 1.50
CA ILE A 13 22.24 4.51 2.63
C ILE A 13 23.06 4.39 3.92
N ARG A 14 22.93 5.32 4.84
CA ARG A 14 23.71 5.35 6.11
C ARG A 14 25.22 5.24 5.90
N GLY A 15 25.76 5.94 4.90
CA GLY A 15 27.18 5.88 4.58
C GLY A 15 27.66 4.56 3.94
N GLN A 16 26.74 3.58 3.77
CA GLN A 16 27.06 2.34 3.05
C GLN A 16 26.77 2.51 1.57
N LYS A 17 27.81 2.30 0.77
CA LYS A 17 27.76 2.41 -0.68
C LYS A 17 27.45 1.06 -1.31
N ILE A 18 26.56 1.07 -2.29
CA ILE A 18 26.14 -0.11 -3.07
C ILE A 18 26.34 0.24 -4.55
N GLY A 19 27.38 -0.32 -5.15
CA GLY A 19 27.73 -0.12 -6.56
C GLY A 19 26.86 -0.95 -7.51
N LEU A 20 27.09 -0.75 -8.82
CA LEU A 20 26.38 -1.52 -9.86
C LEU A 20 26.67 -3.02 -9.73
N GLY A 21 25.60 -3.82 -9.83
CA GLY A 21 25.65 -5.28 -9.70
C GLY A 21 25.70 -5.81 -8.27
N GLU A 22 25.68 -4.92 -7.27
CA GLU A 22 25.74 -5.29 -5.87
C GLU A 22 24.35 -5.40 -5.24
N SER A 23 24.26 -6.23 -4.20
CA SER A 23 23.06 -6.33 -3.36
C SER A 23 23.46 -6.34 -1.89
N LYS A 24 22.72 -5.64 -1.05
CA LYS A 24 23.07 -5.48 0.37
C LYS A 24 21.83 -5.44 1.26
N LEU A 25 21.94 -6.06 2.44
CA LEU A 25 21.01 -5.83 3.55
C LEU A 25 21.63 -4.79 4.48
N ILE A 26 20.92 -3.70 4.68
CA ILE A 26 21.27 -2.62 5.60
C ILE A 26 20.24 -2.61 6.72
N LYS A 27 20.69 -2.44 7.95
CA LYS A 27 19.82 -2.32 9.10
C LYS A 27 19.94 -0.92 9.70
N ILE A 28 18.84 -0.19 9.76
CA ILE A 28 18.80 1.14 10.38
C ILE A 28 18.34 1.00 11.82
N PRO A 29 19.21 1.26 12.82
CA PRO A 29 18.82 1.26 14.22
C PRO A 29 17.90 2.47 14.51
N ILE A 30 16.72 2.18 15.05
CA ILE A 30 15.70 3.18 15.35
C ILE A 30 15.64 3.48 16.84
N ASP A 31 15.62 2.42 17.66
CA ASP A 31 15.50 2.52 19.12
C ASP A 31 15.94 1.23 19.80
N ARG A 32 15.88 1.23 21.14
CA ARG A 32 16.05 0.04 21.97
C ARG A 32 14.79 -0.20 22.80
N LEU A 33 14.44 -1.46 22.96
CA LEU A 33 13.45 -1.87 23.95
C LEU A 33 14.00 -1.58 25.37
N PRO A 34 13.13 -1.49 26.41
CA PRO A 34 13.58 -1.39 27.80
C PRO A 34 14.52 -2.51 28.23
N THR A 35 14.49 -3.66 27.55
CA THR A 35 15.42 -4.79 27.75
C THR A 35 16.80 -4.56 27.13
N GLY A 36 17.05 -3.42 26.48
CA GLY A 36 18.28 -3.12 25.74
C GLY A 36 18.34 -3.68 24.33
N THR A 37 17.37 -4.49 23.92
CA THR A 37 17.29 -5.07 22.55
C THR A 37 17.17 -3.98 21.51
N LEU A 38 18.06 -3.98 20.53
CA LEU A 38 18.06 -3.02 19.42
C LEU A 38 16.91 -3.31 18.47
N ILE A 39 16.16 -2.28 18.11
CA ILE A 39 15.13 -2.33 17.06
C ILE A 39 15.68 -1.68 15.80
N GLU A 40 15.64 -2.43 14.71
CA GLU A 40 16.20 -2.03 13.43
C GLU A 40 15.15 -2.18 12.31
N ILE A 41 15.19 -1.29 11.32
CA ILE A 41 14.46 -1.44 10.06
C ILE A 41 15.39 -2.13 9.07
N PRO A 42 15.06 -3.34 8.59
CA PRO A 42 15.82 -4.01 7.54
C PRO A 42 15.48 -3.38 6.17
N ILE A 43 16.52 -3.06 5.42
CA ILE A 43 16.42 -2.49 4.07
C ILE A 43 17.25 -3.35 3.13
N TYR A 44 16.60 -3.92 2.13
CA TYR A 44 17.29 -4.66 1.08
C TYR A 44 17.49 -3.74 -0.13
N VAL A 45 18.71 -3.71 -0.66
CA VAL A 45 19.06 -2.94 -1.85
C VAL A 45 19.56 -3.89 -2.91
N PHE A 46 18.95 -3.84 -4.09
CA PHE A 46 19.36 -4.61 -5.27
C PHE A 46 19.71 -3.61 -6.36
N ASN A 47 21.00 -3.33 -6.55
CA ASN A 47 21.46 -2.43 -7.59
C ASN A 47 21.87 -3.25 -8.83
N GLY A 48 21.18 -3.03 -9.95
CA GLY A 48 21.42 -3.73 -11.20
C GLY A 48 22.77 -3.36 -11.83
N LYS A 49 23.18 -4.12 -12.84
CA LYS A 49 24.46 -3.92 -13.53
C LYS A 49 24.50 -2.69 -14.45
N THR A 50 23.37 -2.09 -14.75
CA THR A 50 23.24 -0.95 -15.66
C THR A 50 22.32 0.13 -15.06
N LEU A 51 22.59 1.39 -15.43
CA LEU A 51 21.79 2.52 -14.96
C LEU A 51 20.32 2.40 -15.35
N GLY A 52 19.45 2.77 -14.42
CA GLY A 52 18.00 2.76 -14.59
C GLY A 52 17.31 3.45 -13.41
N PRO A 53 15.98 3.39 -13.30
CA PRO A 53 15.29 4.02 -12.18
C PRO A 53 15.60 3.31 -10.86
N THR A 54 15.56 4.08 -9.77
CA THR A 54 15.56 3.57 -8.40
C THR A 54 14.15 3.56 -7.86
N ILE A 55 13.64 2.39 -7.49
CA ILE A 55 12.28 2.18 -7.01
C ILE A 55 12.31 1.77 -5.55
N LEU A 56 11.48 2.43 -4.73
CA LEU A 56 11.19 1.97 -3.36
C LEU A 56 9.94 1.09 -3.37
N LEU A 57 10.07 -0.12 -2.82
CA LEU A 57 8.97 -1.02 -2.49
C LEU A 57 8.81 -1.02 -0.97
N GLN A 58 7.70 -0.50 -0.46
CA GLN A 58 7.49 -0.36 0.97
C GLN A 58 6.24 -1.11 1.43
N GLY A 59 6.42 -2.03 2.38
CA GLY A 59 5.35 -2.68 3.12
C GLY A 59 5.38 -2.35 4.61
N GLY A 60 4.34 -2.72 5.33
CA GLY A 60 4.29 -2.65 6.79
C GLY A 60 4.50 -1.26 7.38
N LEU A 61 4.04 -0.20 6.70
CA LEU A 61 3.96 1.14 7.26
C LEU A 61 2.96 1.17 8.42
N HIS A 62 1.87 0.41 8.31
CA HIS A 62 1.00 0.03 9.42
C HIS A 62 1.29 -1.43 9.78
N GLY A 63 1.42 -1.71 11.08
CA GLY A 63 1.89 -3.02 11.52
C GLY A 63 0.87 -4.15 11.36
N ASP A 64 -0.41 -3.83 11.35
CA ASP A 64 -1.52 -4.77 11.18
C ASP A 64 -1.81 -5.12 9.70
N GLU A 65 -1.23 -4.39 8.75
CA GLU A 65 -1.47 -4.56 7.32
C GLU A 65 -0.61 -5.68 6.71
N VAL A 66 -0.82 -6.91 7.20
CA VAL A 66 0.06 -8.07 6.95
C VAL A 66 0.12 -8.52 5.49
N ASN A 67 -0.90 -8.28 4.66
CA ASN A 67 -0.81 -8.56 3.21
C ASN A 67 0.32 -7.77 2.55
N SER A 68 0.51 -6.51 2.95
CA SER A 68 1.57 -5.65 2.43
C SER A 68 2.96 -6.19 2.77
N ILE A 69 3.11 -6.70 3.99
CA ILE A 69 4.36 -7.32 4.48
C ILE A 69 4.63 -8.63 3.74
N GLU A 70 3.62 -9.49 3.64
CA GLU A 70 3.72 -10.81 2.99
C GLU A 70 4.02 -10.68 1.49
N LEU A 71 3.39 -9.73 0.82
CA LEU A 71 3.65 -9.41 -0.59
C LEU A 71 5.15 -9.10 -0.79
N VAL A 72 5.67 -8.16 -0.03
CA VAL A 72 7.08 -7.74 -0.11
C VAL A 72 8.00 -8.87 0.30
N ARG A 73 7.65 -9.66 1.34
CA ARG A 73 8.41 -10.83 1.78
C ARG A 73 8.50 -11.89 0.67
N ARG A 74 7.39 -12.20 -0.01
CA ARG A 74 7.40 -13.14 -1.15
C ARG A 74 8.29 -12.66 -2.27
N MET A 75 8.24 -11.39 -2.60
CA MET A 75 9.11 -10.81 -3.60
C MET A 75 10.60 -10.87 -3.22
N LEU A 76 10.95 -10.81 -1.93
CA LEU A 76 12.33 -10.99 -1.47
C LEU A 76 12.82 -12.44 -1.56
N ILE A 77 11.92 -13.41 -1.37
CA ILE A 77 12.27 -14.85 -1.39
C ILE A 77 12.27 -15.39 -2.80
N ASP A 78 11.36 -14.94 -3.64
CA ASP A 78 11.26 -15.40 -5.01
C ASP A 78 12.45 -14.89 -5.82
N LYS A 79 13.30 -15.84 -6.24
CA LYS A 79 14.49 -15.58 -7.06
C LYS A 79 14.18 -15.60 -8.56
N SER A 80 12.90 -15.73 -8.94
CA SER A 80 12.48 -15.77 -10.34
C SER A 80 12.76 -14.45 -11.07
N TYR A 81 12.81 -13.34 -10.36
CA TYR A 81 13.21 -12.05 -10.88
C TYR A 81 14.55 -11.61 -10.30
N LYS A 82 15.44 -11.18 -11.16
CA LYS A 82 16.73 -10.57 -10.78
C LYS A 82 16.80 -9.18 -11.37
N ILE A 83 17.14 -8.21 -10.53
CA ILE A 83 17.33 -6.82 -10.99
C ILE A 83 18.63 -6.77 -11.78
N HIS A 84 18.55 -6.45 -13.06
CA HIS A 84 19.73 -6.28 -13.93
C HIS A 84 19.94 -4.83 -14.38
N ARG A 85 18.90 -3.99 -14.26
CA ARG A 85 18.93 -2.56 -14.60
C ARG A 85 18.22 -1.75 -13.53
N GLY A 86 18.78 -0.57 -13.18
CA GLY A 86 18.24 0.28 -12.13
C GLY A 86 18.45 -0.30 -10.74
N CYS A 87 17.80 0.27 -9.75
CA CYS A 87 17.92 -0.16 -8.36
C CYS A 87 16.53 -0.40 -7.76
N VAL A 88 16.39 -1.45 -6.93
CA VAL A 88 15.20 -1.68 -6.10
C VAL A 88 15.62 -1.63 -4.65
N ILE A 89 15.02 -0.70 -3.91
CA ILE A 89 15.15 -0.59 -2.45
C ILE A 89 13.88 -1.16 -1.85
N VAL A 90 14.01 -2.11 -0.92
CA VAL A 90 12.87 -2.83 -0.34
C VAL A 90 12.86 -2.63 1.17
N VAL A 91 11.76 -2.11 1.68
CA VAL A 91 11.47 -2.02 3.12
C VAL A 91 10.27 -2.93 3.40
N PRO A 92 10.51 -4.19 3.83
CA PRO A 92 9.42 -5.16 4.00
C PRO A 92 8.52 -4.86 5.19
N LEU A 93 9.06 -4.23 6.22
CA LEU A 93 8.36 -3.90 7.45
C LEU A 93 8.95 -2.64 8.06
N LEU A 94 8.24 -1.53 7.94
CA LEU A 94 8.66 -0.27 8.57
C LEU A 94 8.27 -0.23 10.05
N ASN A 95 7.01 -0.53 10.36
CA ASN A 95 6.44 -0.44 11.71
C ASN A 95 6.55 -1.77 12.47
N VAL A 96 7.76 -2.11 12.91
CA VAL A 96 8.03 -3.35 13.66
C VAL A 96 7.19 -3.44 14.95
N PHE A 97 7.02 -2.34 15.67
CA PHE A 97 6.23 -2.33 16.91
C PHE A 97 4.74 -2.54 16.66
N GLY A 98 4.19 -1.88 15.64
CA GLY A 98 2.81 -2.10 15.25
C GLY A 98 2.57 -3.56 14.84
N PHE A 99 3.52 -4.17 14.11
CA PHE A 99 3.46 -5.58 13.72
C PHE A 99 3.42 -6.51 14.95
N LEU A 100 4.32 -6.31 15.91
CA LEU A 100 4.38 -7.13 17.12
C LEU A 100 3.11 -6.99 17.98
N ASN A 101 2.49 -5.81 17.98
CA ASN A 101 1.27 -5.53 18.73
C ASN A 101 -0.03 -5.73 17.91
N MET A 102 0.07 -6.26 16.69
CA MET A 102 -1.06 -6.43 15.76
C MET A 102 -1.89 -5.14 15.62
N SER A 103 -1.19 -4.01 15.54
CA SER A 103 -1.77 -2.67 15.56
C SER A 103 -1.32 -1.86 14.34
N ARG A 104 -2.24 -1.03 13.85
CA ARG A 104 -1.94 -0.01 12.85
C ARG A 104 -0.86 0.95 13.35
N ASP A 105 -1.01 1.38 14.57
CA ASP A 105 -0.25 2.47 15.17
C ASP A 105 1.03 1.99 15.87
N MET A 106 1.90 2.94 16.09
CA MET A 106 3.06 2.80 16.95
C MET A 106 2.81 3.56 18.25
N HIS A 107 2.54 2.84 19.34
CA HIS A 107 2.24 3.42 20.65
C HIS A 107 1.18 4.54 20.55
N GLY A 108 0.07 4.27 19.87
CA GLY A 108 -1.04 5.20 19.68
C GLY A 108 -0.76 6.34 18.70
N LYS A 109 0.33 6.26 17.90
CA LYS A 109 0.63 7.26 16.86
C LYS A 109 0.72 6.60 15.50
N ASP A 110 -0.09 7.08 14.57
CA ASP A 110 -0.03 6.67 13.17
C ASP A 110 1.26 7.18 12.52
N VAL A 111 2.12 6.24 12.08
CA VAL A 111 3.36 6.56 11.36
C VAL A 111 3.04 7.35 10.09
N ASN A 112 1.93 7.01 9.40
CA ASN A 112 1.48 7.70 8.19
C ASN A 112 0.80 9.06 8.45
N ARG A 113 0.96 9.61 9.67
CA ARG A 113 0.63 10.99 10.08
C ARG A 113 1.81 11.70 10.71
N SER A 114 3.01 11.12 10.57
CA SER A 114 4.22 11.61 11.26
C SER A 114 5.29 12.15 10.32
N PHE A 115 5.07 12.12 8.99
CA PHE A 115 6.03 12.62 7.99
C PHE A 115 6.08 14.16 7.91
N PRO A 116 7.28 14.74 7.68
CA PRO A 116 8.56 14.12 7.34
C PRO A 116 9.28 13.45 8.51
N GLY A 117 8.80 13.64 9.73
CA GLY A 117 9.42 13.13 10.92
C GLY A 117 10.46 14.07 11.56
N SER A 118 11.08 13.57 12.61
CA SER A 118 12.15 14.28 13.36
C SER A 118 13.06 13.27 14.03
N LYS A 119 14.36 13.52 14.01
CA LYS A 119 15.37 12.66 14.63
C LYS A 119 15.19 12.49 16.15
N THR A 120 14.65 13.50 16.82
CA THR A 120 14.43 13.55 18.28
C THR A 120 12.96 13.43 18.67
N GLY A 121 12.07 13.15 17.71
CA GLY A 121 10.63 13.05 17.96
C GLY A 121 10.19 11.72 18.57
N SER A 122 8.87 11.50 18.61
CA SER A 122 8.33 10.19 18.99
C SER A 122 8.88 9.09 18.07
N LEU A 123 8.73 7.83 18.47
CA LEU A 123 9.22 6.70 17.71
C LEU A 123 8.64 6.67 16.27
N ALA A 124 7.33 6.93 16.12
CA ALA A 124 6.69 7.09 14.80
C ALA A 124 7.33 8.22 13.97
N SER A 125 7.63 9.35 14.61
CA SER A 125 8.29 10.48 13.96
C SER A 125 9.74 10.17 13.57
N ARG A 126 10.48 9.42 14.40
CA ARG A 126 11.85 8.98 14.06
C ARG A 126 11.86 7.99 12.88
N MET A 127 10.92 7.04 12.84
CA MET A 127 10.78 6.13 11.70
C MET A 127 10.50 6.89 10.40
N ALA A 128 9.55 7.82 10.43
CA ALA A 128 9.26 8.69 9.28
C ALA A 128 10.52 9.47 8.85
N TYR A 129 11.26 10.02 9.81
CA TYR A 129 12.51 10.75 9.55
C TYR A 129 13.55 9.87 8.83
N TYR A 130 13.84 8.67 9.36
CA TYR A 130 14.85 7.78 8.75
C TYR A 130 14.44 7.31 7.37
N LEU A 131 13.15 7.04 7.13
CA LEU A 131 12.66 6.69 5.79
C LEU A 131 12.90 7.85 4.81
N MET A 132 12.61 9.09 5.22
CA MET A 132 12.79 10.26 4.35
C MET A 132 14.26 10.56 4.10
N GLU A 133 15.09 10.66 5.14
CA GLU A 133 16.46 11.12 5.01
C GLU A 133 17.42 10.08 4.43
N GLU A 134 17.24 8.82 4.79
CA GLU A 134 18.21 7.77 4.44
C GLU A 134 17.84 7.04 3.15
N ILE A 135 16.55 7.00 2.80
CA ILE A 135 16.07 6.15 1.71
C ILE A 135 15.56 7.00 0.52
N THR A 136 14.63 7.92 0.78
CA THR A 136 13.93 8.59 -0.33
C THR A 136 14.80 9.49 -1.17
N ASN A 137 15.93 9.97 -0.66
CA ASN A 137 16.90 10.77 -1.44
C ASN A 137 17.49 10.01 -2.63
N ASN A 138 17.43 8.67 -2.62
CA ASN A 138 17.91 7.82 -3.71
C ASN A 138 16.78 7.37 -4.65
N VAL A 139 15.53 7.73 -4.42
CA VAL A 139 14.36 7.14 -5.06
C VAL A 139 13.80 8.02 -6.17
N ASP A 140 13.56 7.43 -7.35
CA ASP A 140 12.88 8.11 -8.45
C ASP A 140 11.36 8.02 -8.31
N PHE A 141 10.82 6.91 -7.79
CA PHE A 141 9.40 6.72 -7.43
C PHE A 141 9.21 5.56 -6.45
N ALA A 142 8.05 5.50 -5.82
CA ALA A 142 7.75 4.47 -4.83
C ALA A 142 6.40 3.78 -5.07
N ILE A 143 6.33 2.52 -4.63
CA ILE A 143 5.10 1.76 -4.47
C ILE A 143 4.94 1.48 -2.98
N ASP A 144 3.87 2.03 -2.40
CA ASP A 144 3.53 1.89 -0.99
C ASP A 144 2.37 0.90 -0.85
N PHE A 145 2.61 -0.22 -0.16
CA PHE A 145 1.65 -1.31 -0.06
C PHE A 145 0.88 -1.24 1.24
N HIS A 146 -0.44 -1.27 1.12
CA HIS A 146 -1.40 -1.18 2.22
C HIS A 146 -2.52 -2.22 2.10
N THR A 147 -3.33 -2.30 3.15
CA THR A 147 -4.61 -3.01 3.18
C THR A 147 -5.72 -2.11 3.69
N GLY A 148 -6.96 -2.58 3.67
CA GLY A 148 -8.01 -1.97 4.46
C GLY A 148 -7.75 -2.14 5.95
N GLY A 149 -7.73 -1.05 6.69
CA GLY A 149 -7.62 -1.07 8.15
C GLY A 149 -8.98 -1.24 8.85
N GLU A 150 -8.97 -1.59 10.14
CA GLU A 150 -10.20 -1.71 10.96
C GLU A 150 -11.24 -2.64 10.33
N GLN A 151 -10.84 -3.87 9.98
CA GLN A 151 -11.68 -4.90 9.36
C GLN A 151 -12.43 -4.47 8.09
N ARG A 152 -11.95 -3.42 7.42
CA ARG A 152 -12.38 -3.10 6.07
C ARG A 152 -11.55 -3.91 5.08
N ASN A 153 -12.21 -4.61 4.20
CA ASN A 153 -11.54 -5.31 3.11
C ASN A 153 -11.56 -4.44 1.86
N ASN A 154 -10.38 -4.10 1.33
CA ASN A 154 -10.23 -3.44 0.05
C ASN A 154 -10.09 -4.47 -1.05
N PHE A 155 -10.94 -4.43 -2.07
CA PHE A 155 -10.66 -5.14 -3.31
C PHE A 155 -9.39 -4.54 -3.95
N PRO A 156 -8.51 -5.33 -4.57
CA PRO A 156 -7.23 -4.86 -5.11
C PRO A 156 -7.39 -3.59 -5.95
N GLN A 157 -6.75 -2.52 -5.51
CA GLN A 157 -6.89 -1.19 -6.10
C GLN A 157 -5.59 -0.40 -6.01
N ILE A 158 -5.36 0.48 -6.99
CA ILE A 158 -4.21 1.36 -7.03
C ILE A 158 -4.65 2.83 -6.95
N ARG A 159 -4.00 3.60 -6.08
CA ARG A 159 -4.30 5.02 -5.87
C ARG A 159 -3.12 5.87 -6.30
N TYR A 160 -3.41 6.98 -6.96
CA TYR A 160 -2.41 7.96 -7.37
C TYR A 160 -2.85 9.38 -6.95
N THR A 161 -1.91 10.33 -6.98
CA THR A 161 -2.18 11.74 -6.67
C THR A 161 -2.74 12.44 -7.92
N PRO A 162 -3.85 13.19 -7.86
CA PRO A 162 -4.49 13.80 -9.02
C PRO A 162 -3.55 14.65 -9.87
N GLU A 163 -2.67 15.42 -9.25
CA GLU A 163 -1.74 16.34 -9.89
C GLU A 163 -0.43 15.66 -10.34
N ASP A 164 -0.27 14.37 -10.07
CA ASP A 164 0.92 13.60 -10.40
C ASP A 164 0.71 12.78 -11.68
N GLY A 165 1.11 13.36 -12.81
CA GLY A 165 1.02 12.69 -14.11
C GLY A 165 1.91 11.44 -14.21
N ILE A 166 3.04 11.40 -13.50
CA ILE A 166 3.92 10.22 -13.45
C ILE A 166 3.24 9.12 -12.61
N GLY A 167 2.67 9.48 -11.46
CA GLY A 167 1.91 8.55 -10.63
C GLY A 167 0.70 7.96 -11.35
N PHE A 168 0.01 8.74 -12.18
CA PHE A 168 -1.07 8.23 -13.04
C PHE A 168 -0.56 7.17 -14.04
N GLU A 169 0.55 7.44 -14.74
CA GLU A 169 1.12 6.47 -15.68
C GLU A 169 1.63 5.21 -14.95
N LEU A 170 2.27 5.37 -13.79
CA LEU A 170 2.67 4.22 -12.95
C LEU A 170 1.46 3.37 -12.52
N ALA A 171 0.34 4.00 -12.14
CA ALA A 171 -0.88 3.28 -11.76
C ALA A 171 -1.46 2.50 -12.94
N LYS A 172 -1.44 3.05 -14.17
CA LYS A 172 -1.82 2.34 -15.40
C LYS A 172 -0.92 1.14 -15.67
N ILE A 173 0.40 1.28 -15.53
CA ILE A 173 1.37 0.21 -15.72
C ILE A 173 1.19 -0.88 -14.66
N PHE A 174 0.96 -0.50 -13.40
CA PHE A 174 0.69 -1.42 -12.30
C PHE A 174 -0.55 -2.27 -12.59
N ASN A 175 -1.60 -1.67 -13.13
CA ASN A 175 -2.82 -2.31 -13.61
C ASN A 175 -3.51 -3.20 -12.56
N ALA A 176 -3.78 -2.66 -11.37
CA ALA A 176 -4.67 -3.28 -10.40
C ALA A 176 -6.13 -3.31 -10.95
N PRO A 177 -7.02 -4.19 -10.47
CA PRO A 177 -8.41 -4.25 -10.94
C PRO A 177 -9.14 -2.91 -10.94
N PHE A 178 -8.94 -2.10 -9.91
CA PHE A 178 -9.43 -0.72 -9.84
C PHE A 178 -8.30 0.29 -9.72
N MET A 179 -8.47 1.44 -10.36
CA MET A 179 -7.58 2.59 -10.20
C MET A 179 -8.35 3.88 -10.02
N PHE A 180 -7.84 4.77 -9.18
CA PHE A 180 -8.43 6.10 -8.97
C PHE A 180 -7.47 7.09 -8.35
N SER A 181 -7.75 8.37 -8.59
CA SER A 181 -7.04 9.44 -7.88
C SER A 181 -7.51 9.55 -6.44
N SER A 182 -6.62 9.90 -5.53
CA SER A 182 -7.00 10.23 -4.15
C SER A 182 -6.19 11.42 -3.63
N LYS A 183 -6.87 12.30 -2.86
CA LYS A 183 -6.25 13.48 -2.27
C LYS A 183 -5.10 13.08 -1.34
N LEU A 184 -4.11 13.96 -1.27
CA LEU A 184 -3.01 13.85 -0.32
C LEU A 184 -3.51 14.07 1.10
N ILE A 185 -3.11 13.20 2.01
CA ILE A 185 -3.39 13.34 3.43
C ILE A 185 -2.22 14.07 4.07
N PRO A 186 -2.44 15.17 4.81
CA PRO A 186 -1.36 15.87 5.50
C PRO A 186 -0.52 14.94 6.37
N LYS A 187 0.81 15.15 6.35
CA LYS A 187 1.78 14.36 7.11
C LYS A 187 1.83 12.87 6.76
N SER A 188 1.27 12.44 5.61
CA SER A 188 1.46 11.08 5.10
C SER A 188 2.76 10.95 4.32
N PHE A 189 3.26 9.69 4.16
CA PHE A 189 4.41 9.38 3.33
C PHE A 189 4.23 9.91 1.91
N ARG A 190 3.11 9.58 1.25
CA ARG A 190 2.80 10.04 -0.10
C ARG A 190 2.78 11.56 -0.22
N ASN A 191 2.20 12.28 0.77
CA ASN A 191 2.18 13.74 0.78
C ASN A 191 3.59 14.33 0.88
N GLN A 192 4.46 13.74 1.70
CA GLN A 192 5.84 14.25 1.84
C GLN A 192 6.67 13.94 0.59
N CYS A 193 6.53 12.74 0.02
CA CYS A 193 7.19 12.39 -1.24
C CYS A 193 6.75 13.31 -2.39
N PHE A 194 5.45 13.62 -2.49
CA PHE A 194 4.95 14.56 -3.50
C PHE A 194 5.59 15.94 -3.38
N LYS A 195 5.76 16.46 -2.15
CA LYS A 195 6.48 17.72 -1.90
C LYS A 195 7.95 17.67 -2.34
N ASN A 196 8.56 16.50 -2.28
CA ASN A 196 9.93 16.25 -2.69
C ASN A 196 10.04 15.83 -4.18
N ASN A 197 8.96 15.94 -4.96
CA ASN A 197 8.86 15.52 -6.37
C ASN A 197 9.17 14.03 -6.60
N ILE A 198 8.83 13.18 -5.64
CA ILE A 198 8.92 11.73 -5.72
C ILE A 198 7.50 11.17 -5.93
N PRO A 199 7.16 10.67 -7.12
CA PRO A 199 5.87 10.04 -7.38
C PRO A 199 5.67 8.80 -6.51
N VAL A 200 4.49 8.68 -5.91
CA VAL A 200 4.10 7.51 -5.09
C VAL A 200 2.74 7.00 -5.53
N ILE A 201 2.68 5.74 -5.93
CA ILE A 201 1.42 5.02 -6.06
C ILE A 201 1.19 4.16 -4.82
N VAL A 202 -0.07 4.09 -4.38
CA VAL A 202 -0.46 3.31 -3.21
C VAL A 202 -1.31 2.13 -3.66
N TYR A 203 -0.79 0.93 -3.47
CA TYR A 203 -1.57 -0.29 -3.64
C TYR A 203 -2.32 -0.60 -2.35
N GLU A 204 -3.59 -0.94 -2.48
CA GLU A 204 -4.43 -1.36 -1.36
C GLU A 204 -5.12 -2.67 -1.71
N GLY A 205 -4.92 -3.71 -0.92
CA GLY A 205 -5.55 -5.00 -1.17
C GLY A 205 -5.73 -5.83 0.09
N GLY A 206 -6.97 -6.35 0.27
CA GLY A 206 -7.34 -7.19 1.41
C GLY A 206 -7.63 -6.41 2.68
N GLU A 207 -7.62 -7.12 3.80
CA GLU A 207 -7.96 -6.66 5.14
C GLU A 207 -6.76 -6.79 6.08
N SER A 208 -6.68 -5.91 7.08
CA SER A 208 -5.68 -6.00 8.16
C SER A 208 -5.82 -7.33 8.92
N LEU A 209 -4.69 -7.85 9.43
CA LEU A 209 -4.59 -9.12 10.17
C LEU A 209 -5.11 -10.35 9.42
N ARG A 210 -5.17 -10.29 8.10
CA ARG A 210 -5.56 -11.39 7.20
C ARG A 210 -4.52 -11.57 6.11
N LEU A 211 -4.18 -12.83 5.78
CA LEU A 211 -3.42 -13.16 4.58
C LEU A 211 -4.39 -13.59 3.49
N GLU A 212 -4.48 -12.77 2.44
CA GLU A 212 -5.41 -12.97 1.34
C GLU A 212 -4.65 -13.12 0.02
N GLU A 213 -4.59 -14.35 -0.48
CA GLU A 213 -3.81 -14.73 -1.65
C GLU A 213 -4.11 -13.84 -2.88
N ASN A 214 -5.39 -13.58 -3.13
CA ASN A 214 -5.79 -12.72 -4.25
C ASN A 214 -5.21 -11.30 -4.13
N ALA A 215 -5.21 -10.70 -2.94
CA ALA A 215 -4.67 -9.37 -2.71
C ALA A 215 -3.14 -9.36 -2.85
N ILE A 216 -2.47 -10.37 -2.28
CA ILE A 216 -1.02 -10.53 -2.35
C ILE A 216 -0.57 -10.69 -3.80
N GLN A 217 -1.21 -11.59 -4.56
CA GLN A 217 -0.83 -11.89 -5.94
C GLN A 217 -1.04 -10.69 -6.88
N HIS A 218 -2.15 -9.95 -6.75
CA HIS A 218 -2.36 -8.73 -7.54
C HIS A 218 -1.29 -7.68 -7.30
N GLY A 219 -0.82 -7.54 -6.06
CA GLY A 219 0.26 -6.61 -5.72
C GLY A 219 1.61 -7.03 -6.30
N ILE A 220 1.96 -8.33 -6.24
CA ILE A 220 3.16 -8.91 -6.87
C ILE A 220 3.11 -8.68 -8.38
N ASP A 221 2.04 -9.09 -9.04
CA ASP A 221 1.89 -8.96 -10.49
C ASP A 221 1.96 -7.51 -10.96
N GLY A 222 1.33 -6.60 -10.22
CA GLY A 222 1.41 -5.16 -10.50
C GLY A 222 2.83 -4.62 -10.41
N THR A 223 3.56 -5.02 -9.38
CA THR A 223 4.96 -4.64 -9.20
C THR A 223 5.84 -5.20 -10.32
N LEU A 224 5.67 -6.48 -10.68
CA LEU A 224 6.41 -7.09 -11.78
C LEU A 224 6.12 -6.40 -13.12
N ARG A 225 4.87 -5.94 -13.37
CA ARG A 225 4.55 -5.13 -14.56
C ARG A 225 5.34 -3.83 -14.59
N VAL A 226 5.43 -3.13 -13.46
CA VAL A 226 6.23 -1.90 -13.35
C VAL A 226 7.72 -2.20 -13.61
N LEU A 227 8.29 -3.21 -12.96
CA LEU A 227 9.69 -3.59 -13.16
C LEU A 227 9.99 -3.97 -14.63
N LYS A 228 9.09 -4.71 -15.28
CA LYS A 228 9.22 -5.07 -16.71
C LYS A 228 9.13 -3.86 -17.62
N HIS A 229 8.21 -2.93 -17.35
CA HIS A 229 8.04 -1.71 -18.14
C HIS A 229 9.35 -0.89 -18.20
N PHE A 230 10.06 -0.81 -17.09
CA PHE A 230 11.37 -0.13 -17.01
C PHE A 230 12.55 -1.02 -17.43
N ASN A 231 12.30 -2.23 -17.93
CA ASN A 231 13.34 -3.22 -18.29
C ASN A 231 14.31 -3.49 -17.11
N MET A 232 13.80 -3.52 -15.88
CA MET A 232 14.62 -3.78 -14.69
C MET A 232 14.80 -5.28 -14.43
N ILE A 233 13.88 -6.10 -14.91
CA ILE A 233 13.88 -7.58 -14.86
C ILE A 233 13.76 -8.17 -16.25
N HIS A 234 14.12 -9.44 -16.40
CA HIS A 234 14.05 -10.12 -17.68
C HIS A 234 12.59 -10.22 -18.20
N ARG A 235 12.44 -10.12 -19.53
CA ARG A 235 11.11 -10.15 -20.18
C ARG A 235 10.40 -11.48 -20.05
N ASN A 236 11.11 -12.58 -19.84
CA ASN A 236 10.57 -13.93 -19.64
C ASN A 236 9.97 -14.17 -18.25
N VAL A 237 10.12 -13.25 -17.31
CA VAL A 237 9.40 -13.36 -16.03
C VAL A 237 7.90 -13.34 -16.32
N GLU A 238 7.20 -14.39 -15.95
CA GLU A 238 5.76 -14.48 -16.16
C GLU A 238 5.01 -13.52 -15.25
N VAL A 239 3.96 -12.90 -15.75
CA VAL A 239 3.06 -12.02 -15.01
C VAL A 239 1.66 -12.31 -15.48
N SER A 240 0.75 -12.51 -14.55
CA SER A 240 -0.65 -12.81 -14.87
C SER A 240 -1.27 -11.72 -15.74
N LYS A 241 -2.02 -12.14 -16.76
CA LYS A 241 -2.79 -11.23 -17.60
C LYS A 241 -4.03 -10.81 -16.84
N ASN A 242 -4.08 -9.55 -16.43
CA ASN A 242 -5.27 -8.96 -15.86
C ASN A 242 -6.06 -8.20 -16.94
N PRO A 243 -7.40 -8.13 -16.83
CA PRO A 243 -8.18 -7.13 -17.55
C PRO A 243 -7.63 -5.72 -17.30
N THR A 244 -7.88 -4.80 -18.20
CA THR A 244 -7.53 -3.38 -17.99
C THR A 244 -8.22 -2.86 -16.73
N SER A 245 -7.49 -2.12 -15.91
CA SER A 245 -8.01 -1.46 -14.72
C SER A 245 -9.29 -0.68 -15.01
N ILE A 246 -10.28 -0.84 -14.16
CA ILE A 246 -11.46 0.01 -14.19
C ILE A 246 -11.11 1.32 -13.48
N HIS A 247 -11.16 2.43 -14.22
CA HIS A 247 -10.91 3.76 -13.66
C HIS A 247 -12.17 4.25 -12.95
N ILE A 248 -12.07 4.47 -11.64
CA ILE A 248 -13.18 4.93 -10.79
C ILE A 248 -13.11 6.46 -10.68
N ASN A 249 -14.11 7.13 -11.21
CA ASN A 249 -14.20 8.60 -11.22
C ASN A 249 -14.91 9.16 -9.99
N LYS A 250 -15.95 8.47 -9.50
CA LYS A 250 -16.73 8.89 -8.32
C LYS A 250 -16.75 7.77 -7.28
N ARG A 251 -16.69 8.16 -6.02
CA ARG A 251 -16.69 7.19 -4.91
C ARG A 251 -17.51 7.73 -3.76
N ASN A 252 -18.32 6.85 -3.19
CA ASN A 252 -19.16 7.18 -2.03
C ASN A 252 -19.15 6.04 -1.02
N TRP A 253 -19.07 6.38 0.26
CA TRP A 253 -19.31 5.45 1.34
C TRP A 253 -20.82 5.34 1.61
N ILE A 254 -21.36 4.13 1.50
CA ILE A 254 -22.69 3.80 1.96
C ILE A 254 -22.58 3.55 3.46
N ARG A 255 -23.32 4.32 4.25
CA ARG A 255 -23.22 4.29 5.71
C ARG A 255 -24.47 3.68 6.33
N ALA A 256 -24.29 3.07 7.50
CA ALA A 256 -25.37 2.52 8.32
C ALA A 256 -26.33 3.63 8.75
N LYS A 257 -27.63 3.41 8.53
CA LYS A 257 -28.71 4.30 9.00
C LYS A 257 -29.24 3.94 10.37
N VAL A 258 -28.96 2.72 10.82
CA VAL A 258 -29.32 2.18 12.14
C VAL A 258 -28.14 1.40 12.70
N ALA A 259 -28.10 1.17 14.01
CA ALA A 259 -27.17 0.26 14.65
C ALA A 259 -27.71 -1.17 14.62
N GLY A 260 -26.84 -2.18 14.68
CA GLY A 260 -27.23 -3.58 14.78
C GLY A 260 -26.21 -4.57 14.24
N LEU A 261 -26.67 -5.78 13.94
CA LEU A 261 -25.87 -6.84 13.32
C LEU A 261 -25.93 -6.70 11.80
N PHE A 262 -24.78 -6.47 11.21
CA PHE A 262 -24.62 -6.26 9.77
C PHE A 262 -24.27 -7.56 9.04
N THR A 263 -25.00 -7.84 7.97
CA THR A 263 -24.70 -8.92 7.03
C THR A 263 -24.66 -8.39 5.60
N SER A 264 -23.62 -8.73 4.85
CA SER A 264 -23.46 -8.37 3.44
C SER A 264 -23.99 -9.49 2.53
N THR A 265 -24.73 -9.13 1.49
CA THR A 265 -25.21 -10.08 0.45
C THR A 265 -24.37 -9.99 -0.83
N VAL A 266 -23.42 -9.04 -0.90
CA VAL A 266 -22.56 -8.82 -2.07
C VAL A 266 -21.09 -9.07 -1.75
N LYS A 267 -20.32 -9.40 -2.76
CA LYS A 267 -18.85 -9.62 -2.67
C LYS A 267 -18.10 -8.35 -2.96
N ASN A 268 -16.89 -8.25 -2.42
CA ASN A 268 -15.94 -7.22 -2.81
C ASN A 268 -15.54 -7.41 -4.28
N GLY A 269 -15.45 -6.32 -5.05
CA GLY A 269 -15.20 -6.32 -6.50
C GLY A 269 -16.48 -6.51 -7.34
N GLU A 270 -17.63 -6.81 -6.74
CA GLU A 270 -18.87 -7.07 -7.47
C GLU A 270 -19.43 -5.79 -8.12
N LYS A 271 -19.91 -5.93 -9.35
CA LYS A 271 -20.70 -4.90 -10.03
C LYS A 271 -22.13 -4.94 -9.50
N VAL A 272 -22.65 -3.79 -9.12
CA VAL A 272 -24.00 -3.66 -8.53
C VAL A 272 -24.82 -2.62 -9.28
N GLU A 273 -26.13 -2.78 -9.23
CA GLU A 273 -27.10 -1.87 -9.85
C GLU A 273 -27.78 -0.99 -8.81
N LYS A 274 -28.28 0.18 -9.25
CA LYS A 274 -29.10 1.06 -8.42
C LYS A 274 -30.33 0.30 -7.87
N GLY A 275 -30.54 0.37 -6.55
CA GLY A 275 -31.65 -0.32 -5.88
C GLY A 275 -31.35 -1.77 -5.49
N GLN A 276 -30.25 -2.38 -5.98
CA GLN A 276 -29.84 -3.72 -5.57
C GLN A 276 -29.62 -3.78 -4.06
N THR A 277 -30.07 -4.86 -3.42
CA THR A 277 -29.80 -5.12 -2.01
C THR A 277 -28.34 -5.49 -1.81
N LEU A 278 -27.66 -4.76 -0.93
CA LEU A 278 -26.23 -4.96 -0.60
C LEU A 278 -26.04 -5.72 0.72
N GLY A 279 -27.06 -5.69 1.58
CA GLY A 279 -26.99 -6.31 2.88
C GLY A 279 -28.14 -5.88 3.79
N HIS A 280 -28.06 -6.34 5.04
CA HIS A 280 -29.08 -6.10 6.04
C HIS A 280 -28.42 -5.68 7.36
N ILE A 281 -29.16 -4.88 8.14
CA ILE A 281 -28.84 -4.58 9.53
C ILE A 281 -30.06 -5.02 10.37
N MET A 282 -29.84 -5.91 11.32
CA MET A 282 -30.84 -6.44 12.18
C MET A 282 -30.52 -6.13 13.64
N ASP A 283 -31.54 -5.94 14.46
CA ASP A 283 -31.33 -5.93 15.91
C ASP A 283 -31.01 -7.33 16.46
N THR A 284 -30.61 -7.40 17.71
CA THR A 284 -30.24 -8.67 18.37
C THR A 284 -31.44 -9.53 18.78
N TYR A 285 -32.63 -9.03 18.63
CA TYR A 285 -33.90 -9.69 19.06
C TYR A 285 -34.69 -10.19 17.86
N GLY A 286 -34.37 -9.77 16.64
CA GLY A 286 -35.06 -10.17 15.41
C GLY A 286 -36.33 -9.37 15.12
N GLU A 287 -36.52 -8.24 15.80
CA GLU A 287 -37.74 -7.40 15.63
C GLU A 287 -37.59 -6.44 14.44
N THR A 288 -36.35 -6.02 14.10
CA THR A 288 -36.09 -5.08 13.02
C THR A 288 -35.12 -5.64 11.98
N ASN A 289 -35.40 -5.33 10.70
CA ASN A 289 -34.53 -5.67 9.57
C ASN A 289 -34.47 -4.48 8.61
N PHE A 290 -33.36 -3.77 8.65
CA PHE A 290 -33.08 -2.64 7.74
C PHE A 290 -32.32 -3.11 6.53
N THR A 291 -32.92 -3.00 5.33
CA THR A 291 -32.27 -3.36 4.06
C THR A 291 -31.43 -2.21 3.53
N ILE A 292 -30.17 -2.51 3.24
CA ILE A 292 -29.20 -1.58 2.62
C ILE A 292 -29.29 -1.76 1.10
N LYS A 293 -29.57 -0.68 0.38
CA LYS A 293 -29.64 -0.68 -1.10
C LYS A 293 -28.57 0.20 -1.71
N SER A 294 -28.10 -0.18 -2.92
CA SER A 294 -27.17 0.64 -3.69
C SER A 294 -27.85 1.92 -4.18
N PRO A 295 -27.24 3.10 -3.95
CA PRO A 295 -27.78 4.37 -4.44
C PRO A 295 -27.58 4.59 -5.95
N SER A 296 -26.65 3.86 -6.59
CA SER A 296 -26.33 3.98 -8.01
C SER A 296 -25.76 2.68 -8.55
N ASN A 297 -25.60 2.59 -9.87
CA ASN A 297 -24.78 1.53 -10.49
C ASN A 297 -23.31 1.76 -10.12
N GLY A 298 -22.51 0.69 -10.04
CA GLY A 298 -21.08 0.80 -9.73
C GLY A 298 -20.45 -0.52 -9.32
N TYR A 299 -19.35 -0.44 -8.59
CA TYR A 299 -18.61 -1.59 -8.05
C TYR A 299 -18.39 -1.42 -6.55
N ILE A 300 -18.46 -2.52 -5.82
CA ILE A 300 -18.07 -2.56 -4.41
C ILE A 300 -16.55 -2.63 -4.33
N ILE A 301 -15.88 -1.49 -4.11
CA ILE A 301 -14.42 -1.41 -4.09
C ILE A 301 -13.81 -1.61 -2.71
N ALA A 302 -14.65 -1.51 -1.65
CA ALA A 302 -14.30 -1.93 -0.30
C ALA A 302 -15.56 -2.26 0.49
N LYS A 303 -15.41 -3.11 1.50
CA LYS A 303 -16.50 -3.57 2.37
C LYS A 303 -16.03 -3.63 3.82
N ASN A 304 -16.91 -3.25 4.74
CA ASN A 304 -16.72 -3.47 6.16
C ASN A 304 -17.13 -4.91 6.53
N ASN A 305 -16.29 -5.59 7.29
CA ASN A 305 -16.53 -6.96 7.75
C ASN A 305 -16.88 -7.01 9.27
N PHE A 306 -16.96 -5.86 9.96
CA PHE A 306 -17.48 -5.85 11.33
C PHE A 306 -18.95 -6.28 11.34
N PRO A 307 -19.31 -7.31 12.13
CA PRO A 307 -20.69 -7.73 12.25
C PRO A 307 -21.52 -6.80 13.16
N ILE A 308 -20.90 -6.09 14.09
CA ILE A 308 -21.57 -5.13 14.98
C ILE A 308 -21.23 -3.73 14.46
N ILE A 309 -22.28 -2.98 14.12
CA ILE A 309 -22.12 -1.63 13.58
C ILE A 309 -23.00 -0.61 14.30
N ASN A 310 -22.55 0.64 14.30
CA ASN A 310 -23.31 1.77 14.81
C ASN A 310 -23.87 2.61 13.66
N MET A 311 -24.87 3.43 13.95
CA MET A 311 -25.39 4.42 13.00
C MET A 311 -24.22 5.34 12.55
N GLY A 312 -24.07 5.53 11.24
CA GLY A 312 -23.00 6.33 10.65
C GLY A 312 -21.77 5.55 10.22
N ASP A 313 -21.59 4.29 10.66
CA ASP A 313 -20.47 3.46 10.25
C ASP A 313 -20.45 3.23 8.75
N ALA A 314 -19.24 3.25 8.15
CA ALA A 314 -19.04 2.98 6.75
C ALA A 314 -19.16 1.47 6.46
N LEU A 315 -20.08 1.09 5.56
CA LEU A 315 -20.39 -0.31 5.24
C LEU A 315 -19.80 -0.74 3.91
N PHE A 316 -20.08 0.02 2.84
CA PHE A 316 -19.60 -0.28 1.50
C PHE A 316 -18.99 0.98 0.87
N HIS A 317 -17.86 0.82 0.22
CA HIS A 317 -17.30 1.85 -0.64
C HIS A 317 -17.72 1.55 -2.09
N LEU A 318 -18.64 2.33 -2.60
CA LEU A 318 -19.15 2.21 -3.96
C LEU A 318 -18.32 3.08 -4.89
N GLY A 319 -17.79 2.48 -5.96
CA GLY A 319 -17.02 3.16 -7.00
C GLY A 319 -17.77 3.16 -8.34
N ASN A 320 -17.84 4.33 -8.98
CA ASN A 320 -18.45 4.49 -10.31
C ASN A 320 -17.35 4.85 -11.32
N PRO A 321 -17.26 4.15 -12.45
CA PRO A 321 -16.38 4.50 -13.57
C PRO A 321 -16.64 5.87 -14.16
#